data_d283b3166ac4086c0c489810a581b424
#
_entry.id   d283b3166ac4086c0c489810a581b424
#
_cell.length_a   1.000
_cell.length_b   1.000
_cell.length_c   1.000
_cell.angle_alpha   90.00
_cell.angle_beta   90.00
_cell.angle_gamma   90.00
#
_symmetry.space_group_name_H-M   'P 1'
#
loop_
_entity.id
_entity.type
_entity.pdbx_description
1 polymer ?
#
loop_
_entity_poly.entity_id
_entity_poly.type
_entity_poly.pdbx_seq_one_letter_code
_entity_poly.pdbx_strand_id
1 'polypeptide(L)'
;MPVFNAAPFVVATVDSVLRQSLSDWELIAVDDSSTDSSADVLAGLARSDPRIRVVTVSHNLGAGAARNIAMDCAAGRWLAFLDADDLWHPAKLERQIAAMETAAIPISCTAYCRVDQVTGHHTLVGVPRRATRIDLLKTNTVACSTAMIDRAFVGSMRMGVIRRRQDYLFWLELLKLTPEILGVGQVLMTYRRHSGSLSARKLSAAADNWNMYRNELGLPVLPASWYFANYALRGVMRHRLPSFARSLGVLHRAEDP
;
A
#
# COMPACT_ATOMS: atom_id res chain seq x y z
N MET A 1 9.57 -5.01 -1.06
CA MET A 1 9.62 -4.09 0.10
C MET A 1 10.70 -3.04 -0.16
N PRO A 2 10.36 -1.77 -0.38
CA PRO A 2 11.34 -0.69 -0.43
C PRO A 2 11.82 -0.36 0.99
N VAL A 3 13.11 -0.11 1.16
CA VAL A 3 13.72 0.24 2.45
C VAL A 3 14.59 1.48 2.26
N PHE A 4 14.36 2.51 3.06
CA PHE A 4 15.21 3.70 3.12
C PHE A 4 15.17 4.28 4.54
N ASN A 5 16.28 4.22 5.25
CA ASN A 5 16.43 4.71 6.62
C ASN A 5 15.32 4.18 7.56
N ALA A 6 15.14 2.86 7.56
CA ALA A 6 14.07 2.16 8.29
C ALA A 6 14.60 1.22 9.39
N ALA A 7 15.85 1.37 9.82
CA ALA A 7 16.48 0.50 10.84
C ALA A 7 15.62 0.28 12.10
N PRO A 8 14.90 1.29 12.64
CA PRO A 8 14.05 1.08 13.81
C PRO A 8 12.83 0.19 13.58
N PHE A 9 12.44 -0.04 12.31
CA PHE A 9 11.17 -0.68 11.96
C PHE A 9 11.35 -2.01 11.24
N VAL A 10 12.38 -2.14 10.41
CA VAL A 10 12.52 -3.21 9.42
C VAL A 10 12.56 -4.60 10.04
N VAL A 11 13.15 -4.78 11.22
CA VAL A 11 13.18 -6.08 11.92
C VAL A 11 11.75 -6.55 12.22
N ALA A 12 10.94 -5.72 12.88
CA ALA A 12 9.56 -6.07 13.20
C ALA A 12 8.71 -6.30 11.94
N THR A 13 8.98 -5.55 10.87
CA THR A 13 8.31 -5.71 9.57
C THR A 13 8.63 -7.08 8.97
N VAL A 14 9.91 -7.46 8.89
CA VAL A 14 10.33 -8.77 8.36
C VAL A 14 9.82 -9.91 9.26
N ASP A 15 9.87 -9.76 10.59
CA ASP A 15 9.29 -10.72 11.53
C ASP A 15 7.80 -10.97 11.26
N SER A 16 7.05 -9.97 10.82
CA SER A 16 5.64 -10.14 10.46
C SER A 16 5.45 -10.99 9.19
N VAL A 17 6.43 -10.99 8.29
CA VAL A 17 6.45 -11.86 7.10
C VAL A 17 6.88 -13.27 7.48
N LEU A 18 7.89 -13.41 8.34
CA LEU A 18 8.35 -14.73 8.84
C LEU A 18 7.23 -15.50 9.56
N ARG A 19 6.31 -14.79 10.20
CA ARG A 19 5.13 -15.36 10.91
C ARG A 19 3.92 -15.64 10.01
N GLN A 20 4.02 -15.50 8.68
CA GLN A 20 2.89 -15.83 7.80
C GLN A 20 2.55 -17.32 7.86
N SER A 21 1.23 -17.63 7.89
CA SER A 21 0.72 -19.01 7.87
C SER A 21 1.03 -19.72 6.54
N LEU A 22 1.04 -19.00 5.43
CA LEU A 22 1.56 -19.47 4.16
C LEU A 22 3.09 -19.49 4.23
N SER A 23 3.72 -20.63 3.96
CA SER A 23 5.17 -20.79 4.02
C SER A 23 5.89 -20.55 2.68
N ASP A 24 5.16 -20.69 1.56
CA ASP A 24 5.68 -20.50 0.20
C ASP A 24 5.63 -19.02 -0.20
N TRP A 25 6.65 -18.27 0.18
CA TRP A 25 6.85 -16.87 -0.16
C TRP A 25 8.33 -16.53 -0.30
N GLU A 26 8.60 -15.49 -1.03
CA GLU A 26 9.89 -14.79 -1.07
C GLU A 26 9.70 -13.32 -0.65
N LEU A 27 10.65 -12.77 0.08
CA LEU A 27 10.71 -11.34 0.41
C LEU A 27 11.87 -10.69 -0.34
N ILE A 28 11.54 -9.77 -1.25
CA ILE A 28 12.54 -8.97 -1.95
C ILE A 28 12.57 -7.59 -1.30
N ALA A 29 13.62 -7.35 -0.51
CA ALA A 29 13.89 -6.06 0.13
C ALA A 29 14.85 -5.27 -0.75
N VAL A 30 14.46 -4.07 -1.16
CA VAL A 30 15.32 -3.17 -1.93
C VAL A 30 15.76 -2.03 -1.03
N ASP A 31 17.03 -2.03 -0.64
CA ASP A 31 17.66 -0.95 0.08
C ASP A 31 17.94 0.22 -0.88
N ASP A 32 17.17 1.28 -0.73
CA ASP A 32 17.20 2.46 -1.59
C ASP A 32 18.31 3.45 -1.15
N SER A 33 19.53 2.93 -0.97
CA SER A 33 20.71 3.71 -0.53
C SER A 33 20.53 4.30 0.87
N SER A 34 20.17 3.46 1.86
CA SER A 34 20.07 3.88 3.26
C SER A 34 21.39 4.40 3.81
N THR A 35 21.32 5.40 4.68
CA THR A 35 22.47 6.01 5.37
C THR A 35 22.53 5.63 6.86
N ASP A 36 21.52 4.89 7.34
CA ASP A 36 21.47 4.30 8.69
C ASP A 36 21.89 2.82 8.63
N SER A 37 21.67 2.07 9.73
CA SER A 37 22.01 0.65 9.80
C SER A 37 21.02 -0.28 9.06
N SER A 38 20.09 0.23 8.25
CA SER A 38 19.09 -0.59 7.54
C SER A 38 19.72 -1.66 6.66
N ALA A 39 20.77 -1.32 5.90
CA ALA A 39 21.47 -2.25 5.02
C ALA A 39 22.10 -3.42 5.80
N ASP A 40 22.76 -3.13 6.91
CA ASP A 40 23.39 -4.14 7.78
C ASP A 40 22.34 -5.08 8.39
N VAL A 41 21.22 -4.52 8.87
CA VAL A 41 20.10 -5.27 9.40
C VAL A 41 19.52 -6.20 8.35
N LEU A 42 19.26 -5.71 7.13
CA LEU A 42 18.74 -6.51 6.02
C LEU A 42 19.71 -7.63 5.64
N ALA A 43 21.02 -7.35 5.59
CA ALA A 43 22.03 -8.37 5.33
C ALA A 43 22.06 -9.45 6.40
N GLY A 44 21.83 -9.10 7.67
CA GLY A 44 21.66 -10.05 8.77
C GLY A 44 20.44 -10.96 8.58
N LEU A 45 19.29 -10.37 8.26
CA LEU A 45 18.04 -11.10 8.02
C LEU A 45 18.14 -12.05 6.82
N ALA A 46 18.75 -11.61 5.72
CA ALA A 46 18.94 -12.46 4.54
C ALA A 46 19.88 -13.66 4.79
N ARG A 47 20.82 -13.53 5.73
CA ARG A 47 21.65 -14.69 6.15
C ARG A 47 20.88 -15.69 7.01
N SER A 48 19.85 -15.25 7.72
CA SER A 48 19.05 -16.10 8.61
C SER A 48 17.94 -16.88 7.91
N ASP A 49 17.43 -16.39 6.77
CA ASP A 49 16.36 -17.06 6.01
C ASP A 49 16.59 -16.89 4.50
N PRO A 50 16.77 -17.99 3.74
CA PRO A 50 17.07 -17.96 2.30
C PRO A 50 15.92 -17.40 1.43
N ARG A 51 14.71 -17.30 1.97
CA ARG A 51 13.57 -16.68 1.29
C ARG A 51 13.65 -15.16 1.26
N ILE A 52 14.59 -14.56 2.02
CA ILE A 52 14.81 -13.12 2.06
C ILE A 52 15.94 -12.76 1.10
N ARG A 53 15.65 -11.98 0.09
CA ARG A 53 16.60 -11.45 -0.88
C ARG A 53 16.73 -9.94 -0.72
N VAL A 54 17.97 -9.47 -0.66
CA VAL A 54 18.28 -8.02 -0.56
C VAL A 54 18.92 -7.54 -1.85
N VAL A 55 18.39 -6.43 -2.36
CA VAL A 55 18.96 -5.69 -3.50
C VAL A 55 19.32 -4.30 -3.00
N THR A 56 20.56 -3.88 -3.20
CA THR A 56 21.01 -2.52 -2.82
C THR A 56 21.22 -1.70 -4.08
N VAL A 57 20.72 -0.46 -4.11
CA VAL A 57 20.97 0.49 -5.18
C VAL A 57 21.98 1.55 -4.75
N SER A 58 22.71 2.12 -5.72
CA SER A 58 23.85 3.04 -5.47
C SER A 58 23.42 4.46 -5.08
N HIS A 59 22.16 4.83 -5.30
CA HIS A 59 21.62 6.15 -4.95
C HIS A 59 20.11 6.04 -4.74
N ASN A 60 19.53 6.97 -4.00
CA ASN A 60 18.09 6.97 -3.67
C ASN A 60 17.25 7.26 -4.90
N LEU A 61 16.53 6.22 -5.37
CA LEU A 61 15.62 6.24 -6.52
C LEU A 61 14.17 6.58 -6.13
N GLY A 62 13.83 6.42 -4.85
CA GLY A 62 12.49 6.56 -4.31
C GLY A 62 11.69 5.27 -4.29
N ALA A 63 10.69 5.21 -3.42
CA ALA A 63 9.93 3.99 -3.12
C ALA A 63 9.26 3.34 -4.35
N GLY A 64 8.83 4.14 -5.34
CA GLY A 64 8.25 3.61 -6.58
C GLY A 64 9.25 2.80 -7.40
N ALA A 65 10.44 3.35 -7.63
CA ALA A 65 11.51 2.67 -8.37
C ALA A 65 12.02 1.44 -7.60
N ALA A 66 12.20 1.54 -6.29
CA ALA A 66 12.59 0.41 -5.46
C ALA A 66 11.55 -0.73 -5.52
N ARG A 67 10.24 -0.42 -5.53
CA ARG A 67 9.19 -1.42 -5.74
C ARG A 67 9.24 -2.03 -7.14
N ASN A 68 9.54 -1.26 -8.17
CA ASN A 68 9.71 -1.79 -9.53
C ASN A 68 10.87 -2.79 -9.61
N ILE A 69 12.02 -2.47 -9.01
CA ILE A 69 13.15 -3.40 -8.91
C ILE A 69 12.73 -4.70 -8.19
N ALA A 70 11.97 -4.60 -7.08
CA ALA A 70 11.47 -5.77 -6.39
C ALA A 70 10.49 -6.58 -7.27
N MET A 71 9.60 -5.93 -8.03
CA MET A 71 8.69 -6.58 -8.96
C MET A 71 9.43 -7.31 -10.09
N ASP A 72 10.53 -6.72 -10.60
CA ASP A 72 11.35 -7.33 -11.65
C ASP A 72 12.09 -8.57 -11.15
N CYS A 73 12.46 -8.60 -9.88
CA CYS A 73 13.12 -9.72 -9.23
C CYS A 73 12.16 -10.83 -8.76
N ALA A 74 10.85 -10.56 -8.73
CA ALA A 74 9.86 -11.48 -8.17
C ALA A 74 9.59 -12.68 -9.10
N ALA A 75 9.58 -13.88 -8.53
CA ALA A 75 9.27 -15.14 -9.21
C ALA A 75 7.86 -15.64 -8.91
N GLY A 76 7.29 -15.31 -7.73
CA GLY A 76 5.98 -15.76 -7.27
C GLY A 76 4.83 -15.31 -8.18
N ARG A 77 3.70 -16.03 -8.10
CA ARG A 77 2.47 -15.68 -8.83
C ARG A 77 1.84 -14.39 -8.29
N TRP A 78 1.87 -14.21 -6.98
CA TRP A 78 1.23 -13.07 -6.31
C TRP A 78 2.28 -12.04 -5.88
N LEU A 79 2.07 -10.79 -6.25
CA LEU A 79 2.87 -9.66 -5.78
C LEU A 79 2.16 -8.99 -4.61
N ALA A 80 2.70 -9.11 -3.42
CA ALA A 80 2.21 -8.43 -2.23
C ALA A 80 3.16 -7.28 -1.85
N PHE A 81 2.61 -6.08 -1.64
CA PHE A 81 3.40 -4.90 -1.33
C PHE A 81 3.47 -4.68 0.18
N LEU A 82 4.66 -4.33 0.67
CA LEU A 82 4.90 -4.06 2.09
C LEU A 82 5.88 -2.90 2.22
N ASP A 83 5.53 -1.89 2.98
CA ASP A 83 6.43 -0.80 3.36
C ASP A 83 7.23 -1.21 4.61
N ALA A 84 8.48 -0.72 4.72
CA ALA A 84 9.44 -1.17 5.73
C ALA A 84 9.06 -0.80 7.18
N ASP A 85 8.01 -0.02 7.35
CA ASP A 85 7.47 0.45 8.62
C ASP A 85 6.07 -0.13 8.97
N ASP A 86 5.49 -1.02 8.13
CA ASP A 86 4.20 -1.65 8.37
C ASP A 86 4.32 -3.10 8.86
N LEU A 87 3.23 -3.65 9.41
CA LEU A 87 3.18 -5.04 9.90
C LEU A 87 2.04 -5.80 9.25
N TRP A 88 2.27 -7.06 8.91
CA TRP A 88 1.23 -7.96 8.42
C TRP A 88 0.70 -8.88 9.53
N HIS A 89 -0.61 -9.15 9.48
CA HIS A 89 -1.23 -10.20 10.28
C HIS A 89 -0.78 -11.58 9.77
N PRO A 90 -0.55 -12.59 10.62
CA PRO A 90 -0.04 -13.90 10.21
C PRO A 90 -0.84 -14.60 9.09
N ALA A 91 -2.15 -14.40 9.04
CA ALA A 91 -3.01 -15.01 8.02
C ALA A 91 -3.20 -14.15 6.76
N LYS A 92 -2.42 -13.05 6.57
CA LYS A 92 -2.69 -12.09 5.49
C LYS A 92 -2.55 -12.72 4.11
N LEU A 93 -1.43 -13.36 3.83
CA LEU A 93 -1.16 -13.91 2.50
C LEU A 93 -2.18 -14.99 2.14
N GLU A 94 -2.40 -15.94 3.03
CA GLU A 94 -3.35 -17.04 2.84
C GLU A 94 -4.76 -16.55 2.55
N ARG A 95 -5.30 -15.68 3.43
CA ARG A 95 -6.68 -15.19 3.30
C ARG A 95 -6.89 -14.32 2.08
N GLN A 96 -5.92 -13.48 1.77
CA GLN A 96 -6.02 -12.58 0.63
C GLN A 96 -5.94 -13.35 -0.69
N ILE A 97 -5.07 -14.35 -0.81
CA ILE A 97 -5.00 -15.25 -1.97
C ILE A 97 -6.33 -16.02 -2.14
N ALA A 98 -6.83 -16.65 -1.08
CA ALA A 98 -8.08 -17.40 -1.14
C ALA A 98 -9.26 -16.52 -1.60
N ALA A 99 -9.33 -15.28 -1.11
CA ALA A 99 -10.37 -14.33 -1.52
C ALA A 99 -10.23 -13.94 -3.00
N MET A 100 -9.01 -13.69 -3.49
CA MET A 100 -8.74 -13.33 -4.89
C MET A 100 -9.07 -14.48 -5.84
N GLU A 101 -8.70 -15.70 -5.49
CA GLU A 101 -8.99 -16.90 -6.30
C GLU A 101 -10.51 -17.18 -6.34
N THR A 102 -11.21 -17.09 -5.20
CA THR A 102 -12.65 -17.24 -5.14
C THR A 102 -13.41 -16.20 -5.96
N ALA A 103 -12.95 -14.95 -5.91
CA ALA A 103 -13.57 -13.84 -6.65
C ALA A 103 -13.15 -13.78 -8.12
N ALA A 104 -12.09 -14.47 -8.52
CA ALA A 104 -11.41 -14.35 -9.81
C ALA A 104 -11.05 -12.89 -10.18
N ILE A 105 -10.60 -12.10 -9.17
CA ILE A 105 -10.20 -10.70 -9.34
C ILE A 105 -8.68 -10.60 -9.15
N PRO A 106 -7.93 -10.03 -10.12
CA PRO A 106 -6.48 -10.07 -10.13
C PRO A 106 -5.80 -9.04 -9.22
N ILE A 107 -6.56 -8.18 -8.57
CA ILE A 107 -6.05 -7.15 -7.64
C ILE A 107 -6.93 -7.04 -6.41
N SER A 108 -6.32 -6.95 -5.23
CA SER A 108 -7.03 -6.81 -3.96
C SER A 108 -6.35 -5.88 -2.98
N CYS A 109 -7.10 -5.44 -1.98
CA CYS A 109 -6.58 -4.78 -0.78
C CYS A 109 -7.32 -5.28 0.46
N THR A 110 -6.74 -5.08 1.64
CA THR A 110 -7.34 -5.49 2.92
C THR A 110 -7.72 -4.28 3.77
N ALA A 111 -8.61 -4.46 4.73
CA ALA A 111 -8.75 -3.52 5.84
C ALA A 111 -7.46 -3.52 6.69
N TYR A 112 -7.26 -2.44 7.47
CA TYR A 112 -6.06 -2.29 8.27
C TYR A 112 -6.33 -1.52 9.56
N CYS A 113 -5.46 -1.71 10.55
CA CYS A 113 -5.39 -0.90 11.75
C CYS A 113 -4.32 0.18 11.58
N ARG A 114 -4.68 1.44 11.78
CA ARG A 114 -3.72 2.53 11.86
C ARG A 114 -3.35 2.76 13.32
N VAL A 115 -2.06 2.67 13.63
CA VAL A 115 -1.49 2.90 14.95
C VAL A 115 -0.63 4.16 14.90
N ASP A 116 -1.00 5.16 15.67
CA ASP A 116 -0.18 6.35 15.87
C ASP A 116 0.79 6.07 17.02
N GLN A 117 2.07 5.95 16.69
CA GLN A 117 3.10 5.59 17.68
C GLN A 117 3.41 6.71 18.67
N VAL A 118 3.01 7.96 18.39
CA VAL A 118 3.20 9.09 19.30
C VAL A 118 2.10 9.15 20.33
N THR A 119 0.85 8.96 19.90
CA THR A 119 -0.32 9.08 20.80
C THR A 119 -0.85 7.74 21.30
N GLY A 120 -0.37 6.62 20.73
CA GLY A 120 -0.90 5.29 21.01
C GLY A 120 -2.33 5.06 20.47
N HIS A 121 -2.87 5.98 19.67
CA HIS A 121 -4.25 5.87 19.18
C HIS A 121 -4.35 4.86 18.04
N HIS A 122 -5.34 3.97 18.13
CA HIS A 122 -5.64 2.96 17.13
C HIS A 122 -6.92 3.34 16.37
N THR A 123 -6.89 3.19 15.04
CA THR A 123 -8.05 3.44 14.19
C THR A 123 -8.21 2.30 13.18
N LEU A 124 -9.34 1.61 13.22
CA LEU A 124 -9.66 0.62 12.20
C LEU A 124 -10.12 1.31 10.91
N VAL A 125 -9.55 0.90 9.79
CA VAL A 125 -9.86 1.42 8.46
C VAL A 125 -10.36 0.27 7.59
N GLY A 126 -11.67 0.24 7.35
CA GLY A 126 -12.30 -0.71 6.45
C GLY A 126 -12.15 -0.32 4.98
N VAL A 127 -12.36 -1.28 4.10
CA VAL A 127 -12.34 -1.13 2.64
C VAL A 127 -13.69 -1.54 2.04
N PRO A 128 -14.10 -0.96 0.89
CA PRO A 128 -15.29 -1.43 0.17
C PRO A 128 -15.03 -2.86 -0.35
N ARG A 129 -16.06 -3.71 -0.39
CA ARG A 129 -15.92 -5.07 -0.94
C ARG A 129 -15.43 -5.07 -2.39
N ARG A 130 -15.78 -4.05 -3.15
CA ARG A 130 -15.34 -3.80 -4.52
C ARG A 130 -15.14 -2.31 -4.72
N ALA A 131 -14.09 -1.91 -5.43
CA ALA A 131 -13.79 -0.53 -5.74
C ALA A 131 -13.45 -0.39 -7.21
N THR A 132 -14.20 0.46 -7.91
CA THR A 132 -13.94 0.79 -9.32
C THR A 132 -12.90 1.92 -9.45
N ARG A 133 -12.43 2.16 -10.68
CA ARG A 133 -11.56 3.30 -10.98
C ARG A 133 -12.19 4.64 -10.56
N ILE A 134 -13.52 4.80 -10.75
CA ILE A 134 -14.23 6.02 -10.36
C ILE A 134 -14.25 6.19 -8.84
N ASP A 135 -14.37 5.11 -8.09
CA ASP A 135 -14.34 5.17 -6.63
C ASP A 135 -12.95 5.56 -6.13
N LEU A 136 -11.90 5.00 -6.71
CA LEU A 136 -10.53 5.39 -6.40
C LEU A 136 -10.26 6.85 -6.76
N LEU A 137 -10.71 7.35 -7.90
CA LEU A 137 -10.57 8.76 -8.27
C LEU A 137 -11.20 9.70 -7.23
N LYS A 138 -12.29 9.29 -6.57
CA LYS A 138 -12.91 10.07 -5.50
C LYS A 138 -12.15 9.98 -4.17
N THR A 139 -11.49 8.87 -3.90
CA THR A 139 -10.68 8.65 -2.69
C THR A 139 -9.84 7.39 -2.82
N ASN A 140 -8.54 7.46 -2.51
CA ASN A 140 -7.72 6.26 -2.43
C ASN A 140 -8.15 5.40 -1.24
N THR A 141 -8.61 4.18 -1.52
CA THR A 141 -8.98 3.17 -0.52
C THR A 141 -7.93 2.09 -0.36
N VAL A 142 -6.88 2.10 -1.18
CA VAL A 142 -5.82 1.08 -1.20
C VAL A 142 -4.56 1.65 -0.55
N ALA A 143 -4.28 1.27 0.68
CA ALA A 143 -2.97 1.50 1.29
C ALA A 143 -1.96 0.50 0.69
N CYS A 144 -0.74 0.95 0.38
CA CYS A 144 0.23 0.16 -0.36
C CYS A 144 0.47 -1.22 0.29
N SER A 145 0.74 -1.27 1.59
CA SER A 145 1.01 -2.51 2.33
C SER A 145 -0.19 -3.45 2.47
N THR A 146 -1.39 -3.04 2.02
CA THR A 146 -2.57 -3.90 1.95
C THR A 146 -2.74 -4.59 0.60
N ALA A 147 -2.09 -4.06 -0.44
CA ALA A 147 -2.31 -4.48 -1.82
C ALA A 147 -1.65 -5.82 -2.15
N MET A 148 -2.34 -6.60 -2.99
CA MET A 148 -1.84 -7.80 -3.64
C MET A 148 -2.35 -7.88 -5.07
N ILE A 149 -1.51 -8.35 -6.01
CA ILE A 149 -1.83 -8.41 -7.45
C ILE A 149 -1.32 -9.73 -8.03
N ASP A 150 -2.05 -10.28 -8.99
CA ASP A 150 -1.55 -11.37 -9.83
C ASP A 150 -0.43 -10.83 -10.75
N ARG A 151 0.76 -11.45 -10.71
CA ARG A 151 1.93 -11.01 -11.48
C ARG A 151 1.70 -11.12 -12.99
N ALA A 152 0.97 -12.14 -13.45
CA ALA A 152 0.66 -12.30 -14.87
C ALA A 152 -0.28 -11.16 -15.36
N PHE A 153 -1.21 -10.72 -14.51
CA PHE A 153 -2.10 -9.59 -14.82
C PHE A 153 -1.33 -8.27 -14.92
N VAL A 154 -0.36 -8.03 -14.03
CA VAL A 154 0.41 -6.77 -14.04
C VAL A 154 1.37 -6.68 -15.24
N GLY A 155 1.86 -7.81 -15.73
CA GLY A 155 2.78 -7.88 -16.86
C GLY A 155 3.99 -6.93 -16.72
N SER A 156 4.20 -6.10 -17.74
CA SER A 156 5.29 -5.12 -17.76
C SER A 156 4.94 -3.76 -17.13
N MET A 157 3.74 -3.57 -16.58
CA MET A 157 3.37 -2.30 -15.95
C MET A 157 4.20 -2.06 -14.68
N ARG A 158 4.64 -0.82 -14.51
CA ARG A 158 5.48 -0.40 -13.38
C ARG A 158 4.95 0.90 -12.77
N MET A 159 5.30 1.13 -11.51
CA MET A 159 4.98 2.38 -10.82
C MET A 159 5.72 3.56 -11.47
N GLY A 160 5.06 4.70 -11.55
CA GLY A 160 5.67 5.94 -12.07
C GLY A 160 6.80 6.47 -11.16
N VAL A 161 7.63 7.34 -11.73
CA VAL A 161 8.81 7.92 -11.06
C VAL A 161 8.48 9.06 -10.09
N ILE A 162 7.21 9.42 -9.92
CA ILE A 162 6.81 10.48 -8.98
C ILE A 162 7.11 10.05 -7.54
N ARG A 163 7.60 10.98 -6.71
CA ARG A 163 8.02 10.64 -5.34
C ARG A 163 6.86 10.37 -4.37
N ARG A 164 5.64 10.81 -4.72
CA ARG A 164 4.43 10.61 -3.90
C ARG A 164 3.28 10.18 -4.79
N ARG A 165 2.35 9.37 -4.26
CA ARG A 165 1.18 8.87 -5.00
C ARG A 165 1.52 7.90 -6.14
N GLN A 166 2.76 7.42 -6.26
CA GLN A 166 3.16 6.44 -7.27
C GLN A 166 2.33 5.15 -7.20
N ASP A 167 2.04 4.67 -5.99
CA ASP A 167 1.17 3.54 -5.70
C ASP A 167 -0.28 3.83 -6.15
N TYR A 168 -0.81 4.99 -5.80
CA TYR A 168 -2.18 5.37 -6.16
C TYR A 168 -2.37 5.49 -7.67
N LEU A 169 -1.42 6.10 -8.38
CA LEU A 169 -1.43 6.12 -9.85
C LEU A 169 -1.39 4.71 -10.43
N PHE A 170 -0.56 3.85 -9.88
CA PHE A 170 -0.43 2.48 -10.32
C PHE A 170 -1.74 1.70 -10.19
N TRP A 171 -2.46 1.85 -9.07
CA TRP A 171 -3.79 1.26 -8.93
C TRP A 171 -4.79 1.79 -9.95
N LEU A 172 -4.77 3.10 -10.24
CA LEU A 172 -5.65 3.72 -11.25
C LEU A 172 -5.32 3.25 -12.67
N GLU A 173 -4.06 2.96 -12.99
CA GLU A 173 -3.66 2.40 -14.28
C GLU A 173 -4.09 0.94 -14.39
N LEU A 174 -3.88 0.12 -13.37
CA LEU A 174 -4.36 -1.26 -13.35
C LEU A 174 -5.88 -1.36 -13.51
N LEU A 175 -6.63 -0.41 -12.97
CA LEU A 175 -8.09 -0.32 -13.12
C LEU A 175 -8.55 0.13 -14.53
N LYS A 176 -7.65 0.30 -15.50
CA LYS A 176 -8.00 0.36 -16.92
C LYS A 176 -8.11 -1.05 -17.53
N LEU A 177 -7.49 -2.05 -16.91
CA LEU A 177 -7.42 -3.44 -17.38
C LEU A 177 -8.40 -4.37 -16.69
N THR A 178 -8.89 -3.99 -15.51
CA THR A 178 -9.91 -4.74 -14.73
C THR A 178 -10.97 -3.79 -14.22
N PRO A 179 -12.24 -4.22 -14.11
CA PRO A 179 -13.31 -3.32 -13.70
C PRO A 179 -13.20 -2.85 -12.26
N GLU A 180 -12.55 -3.63 -11.39
CA GLU A 180 -12.58 -3.38 -9.96
C GLU A 180 -11.42 -4.01 -9.19
N ILE A 181 -11.21 -3.53 -7.96
CA ILE A 181 -10.32 -4.09 -6.93
C ILE A 181 -11.20 -4.82 -5.90
N LEU A 182 -10.79 -6.01 -5.51
CA LEU A 182 -11.41 -6.76 -4.41
C LEU A 182 -10.97 -6.16 -3.06
N GLY A 183 -11.92 -5.81 -2.21
CA GLY A 183 -11.66 -5.46 -0.82
C GLY A 183 -11.94 -6.63 0.12
N VAL A 184 -10.91 -7.03 0.88
CA VAL A 184 -11.00 -7.99 1.97
C VAL A 184 -11.25 -7.22 3.26
N GLY A 185 -12.44 -7.36 3.85
CA GLY A 185 -12.89 -6.58 5.01
C GLY A 185 -12.11 -6.84 6.30
N GLN A 186 -11.35 -7.94 6.37
CA GLN A 186 -10.56 -8.32 7.53
C GLN A 186 -9.34 -7.41 7.72
N VAL A 187 -9.03 -7.08 8.98
CA VAL A 187 -7.86 -6.28 9.38
C VAL A 187 -6.61 -7.15 9.30
N LEU A 188 -5.95 -7.14 8.16
CA LEU A 188 -4.77 -8.00 7.91
C LEU A 188 -3.45 -7.23 7.85
N MET A 189 -3.45 -5.93 8.16
CA MET A 189 -2.26 -5.08 8.19
C MET A 189 -2.35 -4.04 9.31
N THR A 190 -1.21 -3.71 9.90
CA THR A 190 -1.06 -2.58 10.83
C THR A 190 -0.20 -1.50 10.17
N TYR A 191 -0.81 -0.34 9.92
CA TYR A 191 -0.15 0.86 9.44
C TYR A 191 0.45 1.62 10.63
N ARG A 192 1.77 1.69 10.73
CA ARG A 192 2.48 2.42 11.80
C ARG A 192 2.74 3.86 11.38
N ARG A 193 2.06 4.81 12.04
CA ARG A 193 2.30 6.24 11.84
C ARG A 193 3.33 6.74 12.85
N HIS A 194 4.43 7.29 12.37
CA HIS A 194 5.49 7.90 13.17
C HIS A 194 5.87 9.30 12.61
N SER A 195 6.72 10.05 13.31
CA SER A 195 7.10 11.42 12.92
C SER A 195 7.78 11.52 11.55
N GLY A 196 8.49 10.47 11.12
CA GLY A 196 9.14 10.38 9.80
C GLY A 196 8.23 9.92 8.66
N SER A 197 6.95 9.56 8.93
CA SER A 197 6.05 9.06 7.89
C SER A 197 5.76 10.11 6.82
N LEU A 198 5.89 9.74 5.54
CA LEU A 198 5.62 10.62 4.39
C LEU A 198 4.19 11.19 4.38
N SER A 199 3.25 10.48 4.99
CA SER A 199 1.84 10.87 5.09
C SER A 199 1.53 11.93 6.16
N ALA A 200 2.51 12.37 6.96
CA ALA A 200 2.28 13.29 8.09
C ALA A 200 1.88 14.72 7.66
N ARG A 201 2.20 15.15 6.44
CA ARG A 201 1.98 16.52 5.96
C ARG A 201 0.66 16.67 5.19
N LYS A 202 -0.42 17.12 5.86
CA LYS A 202 -1.78 17.21 5.27
C LYS A 202 -1.90 18.21 4.11
N LEU A 203 -1.27 19.38 4.18
CA LEU A 203 -1.37 20.40 3.12
C LEU A 203 -0.69 19.96 1.83
N SER A 204 0.47 19.30 1.93
CA SER A 204 1.13 18.75 0.75
C SER A 204 0.32 17.61 0.11
N ALA A 205 -0.44 16.84 0.88
CA ALA A 205 -1.26 15.75 0.36
C ALA A 205 -2.39 16.25 -0.58
N ALA A 206 -2.95 17.43 -0.34
CA ALA A 206 -3.95 18.03 -1.24
C ALA A 206 -3.31 18.50 -2.54
N ALA A 207 -2.16 19.19 -2.45
CA ALA A 207 -1.41 19.63 -3.63
C ALA A 207 -0.94 18.44 -4.48
N ASP A 208 -0.44 17.36 -3.83
CA ASP A 208 -0.03 16.13 -4.50
C ASP A 208 -1.20 15.47 -5.25
N ASN A 209 -2.42 15.46 -4.68
CA ASN A 209 -3.61 14.94 -5.36
C ASN A 209 -4.04 15.80 -6.55
N TRP A 210 -4.00 17.12 -6.40
CA TRP A 210 -4.32 18.03 -7.52
C TRP A 210 -3.33 17.83 -8.67
N ASN A 211 -2.03 17.79 -8.36
CA ASN A 211 -0.97 17.54 -9.33
C ASN A 211 -1.17 16.19 -10.04
N MET A 212 -1.50 15.14 -9.29
CA MET A 212 -1.80 13.81 -9.83
C MET A 212 -2.95 13.86 -10.83
N TYR A 213 -4.08 14.52 -10.50
CA TYR A 213 -5.22 14.61 -11.43
C TYR A 213 -4.88 15.41 -12.69
N ARG A 214 -4.17 16.53 -12.54
CA ARG A 214 -3.92 17.45 -13.64
C ARG A 214 -2.76 17.03 -14.54
N ASN A 215 -1.65 16.66 -13.96
CA ASN A 215 -0.40 16.46 -14.67
C ASN A 215 -0.13 14.98 -14.99
N GLU A 216 -0.39 14.08 -14.02
CA GLU A 216 -0.12 12.66 -14.26
C GLU A 216 -1.26 11.95 -15.00
N LEU A 217 -2.51 12.22 -14.61
CA LEU A 217 -3.70 11.63 -15.26
C LEU A 217 -4.20 12.47 -16.45
N GLY A 218 -3.68 13.68 -16.65
CA GLY A 218 -4.07 14.56 -17.75
C GLY A 218 -5.56 14.98 -17.73
N LEU A 219 -6.24 14.92 -16.57
CA LEU A 219 -7.66 15.24 -16.52
C LEU A 219 -7.89 16.71 -16.81
N PRO A 220 -8.90 17.08 -17.63
CA PRO A 220 -9.36 18.47 -17.78
C PRO A 220 -9.73 19.11 -16.43
N VAL A 221 -9.71 20.44 -16.38
CA VAL A 221 -9.92 21.18 -15.11
C VAL A 221 -11.23 20.79 -14.40
N LEU A 222 -12.34 20.70 -15.14
CA LEU A 222 -13.65 20.42 -14.55
C LEU A 222 -13.71 18.99 -13.92
N PRO A 223 -13.35 17.89 -14.60
CA PRO A 223 -13.27 16.59 -13.97
C PRO A 223 -12.27 16.54 -12.79
N ALA A 224 -11.10 17.17 -12.92
CA ALA A 224 -10.11 17.22 -11.84
C ALA A 224 -10.68 17.91 -10.60
N SER A 225 -11.35 19.05 -10.77
CA SER A 225 -12.02 19.79 -9.68
C SER A 225 -13.11 18.96 -9.02
N TRP A 226 -13.90 18.23 -9.79
CA TRP A 226 -14.94 17.33 -9.26
C TRP A 226 -14.35 16.22 -8.38
N TYR A 227 -13.31 15.52 -8.84
CA TYR A 227 -12.67 14.48 -8.05
C TYR A 227 -11.95 15.05 -6.83
N PHE A 228 -11.30 16.20 -6.96
CA PHE A 228 -10.65 16.88 -5.84
C PHE A 228 -11.65 17.34 -4.77
N ALA A 229 -12.79 17.88 -5.16
CA ALA A 229 -13.87 18.25 -4.23
C ALA A 229 -14.41 17.01 -3.48
N ASN A 230 -14.62 15.89 -4.20
CA ASN A 230 -15.00 14.62 -3.58
C ASN A 230 -13.95 14.12 -2.58
N TYR A 231 -12.67 14.16 -2.95
CA TYR A 231 -11.57 13.78 -2.06
C TYR A 231 -11.56 14.62 -0.78
N ALA A 232 -11.66 15.94 -0.90
CA ALA A 232 -11.68 16.87 0.23
C ALA A 232 -12.91 16.64 1.12
N LEU A 233 -14.11 16.57 0.53
CA LEU A 233 -15.37 16.33 1.24
C LEU A 233 -15.36 15.01 2.00
N ARG A 234 -14.95 13.92 1.35
CA ARG A 234 -14.84 12.59 1.97
C ARG A 234 -13.78 12.58 3.09
N GLY A 235 -12.70 13.36 2.93
CA GLY A 235 -11.70 13.56 3.99
C GLY A 235 -12.30 14.23 5.22
N VAL A 236 -13.04 15.31 5.05
CA VAL A 236 -13.74 16.02 6.14
C VAL A 236 -14.79 15.13 6.80
N MET A 237 -15.62 14.45 6.02
CA MET A 237 -16.66 13.56 6.54
C MET A 237 -16.09 12.43 7.40
N ARG A 238 -15.00 11.80 6.97
CA ARG A 238 -14.33 10.74 7.75
C ARG A 238 -13.85 11.22 9.12
N HIS A 239 -13.42 12.47 9.24
CA HIS A 239 -12.87 13.02 10.48
C HIS A 239 -13.93 13.70 11.37
N ARG A 240 -14.92 14.39 10.78
CA ARG A 240 -15.89 15.22 11.51
C ARG A 240 -17.25 14.53 11.70
N LEU A 241 -17.65 13.64 10.80
CA LEU A 241 -18.97 13.02 10.75
C LEU A 241 -18.89 11.52 10.46
N PRO A 242 -18.19 10.72 11.31
CA PRO A 242 -17.92 9.31 11.00
C PRO A 242 -19.18 8.44 10.86
N SER A 243 -20.24 8.71 11.65
CA SER A 243 -21.52 7.98 11.54
C SER A 243 -22.22 8.25 10.20
N PHE A 244 -22.26 9.51 9.79
CA PHE A 244 -22.82 9.91 8.49
C PHE A 244 -21.96 9.41 7.32
N ALA A 245 -20.65 9.43 7.45
CA ALA A 245 -19.75 8.87 6.45
C ALA A 245 -19.97 7.35 6.25
N ARG A 246 -20.33 6.61 7.31
CA ARG A 246 -20.71 5.19 7.21
C ARG A 246 -22.03 5.00 6.49
N SER A 247 -23.06 5.79 6.80
CA SER A 247 -24.37 5.65 6.13
C SER A 247 -24.31 5.95 4.62
N LEU A 248 -23.36 6.80 4.20
CA LEU A 248 -23.11 7.12 2.79
C LEU A 248 -22.10 6.20 2.09
N GLY A 249 -21.61 5.13 2.75
CA GLY A 249 -20.61 4.24 2.17
C GLY A 249 -19.24 4.90 1.93
N VAL A 250 -18.94 6.00 2.62
CA VAL A 250 -17.63 6.68 2.57
C VAL A 250 -16.64 6.06 3.57
N LEU A 251 -17.16 5.50 4.67
CA LEU A 251 -16.44 4.70 5.65
C LEU A 251 -17.01 3.28 5.65
N HIS A 252 -16.14 2.32 5.51
CA HIS A 252 -16.47 0.89 5.56
C HIS A 252 -16.16 0.31 6.93
N ARG A 253 -16.87 -0.74 7.32
CA ARG A 253 -16.54 -1.49 8.54
C ARG A 253 -15.31 -2.35 8.25
N ALA A 254 -14.44 -2.43 9.23
CA ALA A 254 -13.37 -3.42 9.27
C ALA A 254 -13.86 -4.60 10.11
N GLU A 255 -13.49 -5.80 9.71
CA GLU A 255 -13.79 -7.05 10.39
C GLU A 255 -12.54 -7.50 11.14
N ASP A 256 -12.72 -8.12 12.30
CA ASP A 256 -11.60 -8.72 13.02
C ASP A 256 -10.96 -9.83 12.17
N PRO A 257 -9.64 -10.07 12.34
CA PRO A 257 -8.91 -11.06 11.55
C PRO A 257 -9.40 -12.49 11.73
#